data_b3706c6ae3359fd137b3848351ea552f
#
_entry.id   b3706c6ae3359fd137b3848351ea552f
#
_cell.length_a   1.000
_cell.length_b   1.000
_cell.length_c   1.000
_cell.angle_alpha   90.00
_cell.angle_beta   90.00
_cell.angle_gamma   90.00
#
_symmetry.space_group_name_H-M   'P 1'
#
loop_
_entity.id
_entity.type
_entity.pdbx_description
1 polymer ?
#
loop_
_entity_poly.entity_id
_entity_poly.type
_entity_poly.pdbx_seq_one_letter_code
_entity_poly.pdbx_strand_id
1 'polypeptide(L)'
;HPDLQMQPGDIEARQHWQSSGFANTDLDFLLKQHGIDHVVLAGMRANTCIESTARYAVELGYHTTMVTDAVGAFNMREMNAAIEIDYPVISHNVLTTREFIEAIK
;
A
#
# COMPACT_ATOMS: atom_id res chain seq x y z
N HIS A 1 14.31 -8.09 -3.18
CA HIS A 1 14.87 -9.13 -2.30
C HIS A 1 14.67 -10.50 -2.96
N PRO A 2 15.66 -11.43 -2.86
CA PRO A 2 15.57 -12.75 -3.53
C PRO A 2 14.35 -13.59 -3.14
N ASP A 3 13.81 -13.37 -1.93
CA ASP A 3 12.65 -14.11 -1.44
C ASP A 3 11.32 -13.56 -1.98
N LEU A 4 11.33 -12.37 -2.59
CA LEU A 4 10.17 -11.76 -3.21
C LEU A 4 10.22 -12.00 -4.72
N GLN A 5 9.64 -13.11 -5.15
CA GLN A 5 9.58 -13.47 -6.54
C GLN A 5 8.13 -13.50 -7.02
N MET A 6 7.92 -13.00 -8.21
CA MET A 6 6.63 -13.04 -8.87
C MET A 6 6.16 -14.48 -9.03
N GLN A 7 4.95 -14.75 -8.64
CA GLN A 7 4.34 -16.07 -8.70
C GLN A 7 3.31 -16.14 -9.84
N PRO A 8 2.99 -17.35 -10.33
CA PRO A 8 1.90 -17.50 -11.28
C PRO A 8 0.58 -16.95 -10.70
N GLY A 9 -0.07 -16.06 -11.44
CA GLY A 9 -1.28 -15.37 -11.02
C GLY A 9 -1.05 -13.98 -10.40
N ASP A 10 0.18 -13.62 -10.10
CA ASP A 10 0.49 -12.24 -9.70
C ASP A 10 0.24 -11.28 -10.86
N ILE A 11 -0.21 -10.08 -10.52
CA ILE A 11 -0.48 -9.04 -11.48
C ILE A 11 0.64 -8.01 -11.43
N GLU A 12 1.27 -7.80 -12.57
CA GLU A 12 2.30 -6.78 -12.71
C GLU A 12 1.71 -5.49 -13.27
N ALA A 13 1.73 -4.42 -12.46
CA ALA A 13 1.35 -3.10 -12.91
C ALA A 13 2.55 -2.36 -13.51
N ARG A 14 2.27 -1.39 -14.37
CA ARG A 14 3.31 -0.53 -14.94
C ARG A 14 4.06 0.23 -13.85
N GLN A 15 5.33 0.40 -14.08
CA GLN A 15 6.16 1.21 -13.19
C GLN A 15 5.59 2.63 -13.07
N HIS A 16 5.52 3.13 -11.84
CA HIS A 16 5.05 4.46 -11.54
C HIS A 16 6.09 5.54 -11.90
N TRP A 17 5.60 6.73 -12.12
CA TRP A 17 6.45 7.86 -12.52
C TRP A 17 7.08 8.58 -11.33
N GLN A 18 6.32 8.71 -10.26
CA GLN A 18 6.73 9.43 -9.07
C GLN A 18 6.27 8.65 -7.82
N SER A 19 5.74 9.28 -6.80
CA SER A 19 5.44 8.62 -5.53
C SER A 19 4.27 7.64 -5.61
N SER A 20 3.17 8.02 -6.25
CA SER A 20 1.98 7.17 -6.30
C SER A 20 2.13 5.99 -7.26
N GLY A 21 1.73 4.81 -6.82
CA GLY A 21 1.61 3.64 -7.69
C GLY A 21 0.42 3.71 -8.65
N PHE A 22 -0.51 4.64 -8.45
CA PHE A 22 -1.70 4.80 -9.28
C PHE A 22 -1.55 5.84 -10.39
N ALA A 23 -0.97 6.98 -10.09
CA ALA A 23 -0.92 8.11 -11.01
C ALA A 23 -0.19 7.73 -12.31
N ASN A 24 -0.87 7.86 -13.44
CA ASN A 24 -0.36 7.57 -14.79
C ASN A 24 0.15 6.11 -14.96
N THR A 25 -0.45 5.19 -14.23
CA THR A 25 -0.20 3.75 -14.35
C THR A 25 -1.49 3.02 -14.72
N ASP A 26 -1.37 1.73 -14.96
CA ASP A 26 -2.52 0.85 -15.23
C ASP A 26 -3.04 0.14 -13.97
N LEU A 27 -2.54 0.49 -12.77
CA LEU A 27 -2.88 -0.22 -11.54
C LEU A 27 -4.38 -0.21 -11.24
N ASP A 28 -5.03 0.95 -11.29
CA ASP A 28 -6.47 1.07 -11.05
C ASP A 28 -7.29 0.21 -12.03
N PHE A 29 -6.93 0.27 -13.31
CA PHE A 29 -7.56 -0.54 -14.35
C PHE A 29 -7.43 -2.04 -14.04
N LEU A 30 -6.22 -2.49 -13.71
CA LEU A 30 -5.94 -3.89 -13.41
C LEU A 30 -6.70 -4.38 -12.18
N LEU A 31 -6.73 -3.59 -11.11
CA LEU A 31 -7.46 -3.93 -9.89
C LEU A 31 -8.96 -4.05 -10.17
N LYS A 32 -9.54 -3.08 -10.87
CA LYS A 32 -10.98 -3.10 -11.22
C LYS A 32 -11.32 -4.25 -12.17
N GLN A 33 -10.46 -4.55 -13.12
CA GLN A 33 -10.65 -5.67 -14.04
C GLN A 33 -10.73 -7.01 -13.31
N HIS A 34 -10.02 -7.14 -12.18
CA HIS A 34 -10.05 -8.33 -11.34
C HIS A 34 -11.08 -8.27 -10.21
N GLY A 35 -11.92 -7.25 -10.18
CA GLY A 35 -12.95 -7.08 -9.15
C GLY A 35 -12.41 -6.82 -7.75
N ILE A 36 -11.21 -6.23 -7.65
CA ILE A 36 -10.55 -5.92 -6.37
C ILE A 36 -11.03 -4.56 -5.88
N ASP A 37 -11.57 -4.51 -4.67
CA ASP A 37 -12.04 -3.30 -4.00
C ASP A 37 -11.30 -3.01 -2.68
N HIS A 38 -10.44 -3.93 -2.24
CA HIS A 38 -9.59 -3.80 -1.06
C HIS A 38 -8.14 -3.85 -1.48
N VAL A 39 -7.33 -2.91 -0.96
CA VAL A 39 -5.88 -2.92 -1.17
C VAL A 39 -5.16 -2.88 0.16
N VAL A 40 -4.08 -3.63 0.25
CA VAL A 40 -3.20 -3.69 1.39
C VAL A 40 -1.84 -3.19 0.96
N LEU A 41 -1.33 -2.15 1.62
CA LEU A 41 -0.10 -1.49 1.20
C LEU A 41 1.07 -1.85 2.10
N ALA A 42 2.14 -2.27 1.46
CA ALA A 42 3.43 -2.57 2.07
C ALA A 42 4.54 -2.08 1.13
N GLY A 43 5.75 -1.96 1.66
CA GLY A 43 6.90 -1.53 0.87
C GLY A 43 7.53 -0.25 1.38
N MET A 44 8.04 0.59 0.47
CA MET A 44 8.75 1.82 0.86
C MET A 44 8.55 2.92 -0.18
N ARG A 45 8.70 4.14 0.23
CA ARG A 45 8.92 4.60 1.61
C ARG A 45 7.59 4.94 2.26
N ALA A 46 7.53 4.71 3.58
CA ALA A 46 6.32 4.86 4.37
C ALA A 46 5.64 6.22 4.22
N ASN A 47 6.42 7.31 4.27
CA ASN A 47 5.94 8.70 4.24
C ASN A 47 5.96 9.35 2.84
N THR A 48 6.23 8.61 1.82
CA THR A 48 6.21 9.12 0.43
C THR A 48 5.40 8.20 -0.49
N CYS A 49 6.02 7.20 -1.09
CA CYS A 49 5.37 6.34 -2.09
C CYS A 49 4.18 5.56 -1.52
N ILE A 50 4.34 5.00 -0.33
CA ILE A 50 3.27 4.23 0.31
C ILE A 50 2.11 5.16 0.71
N GLU A 51 2.41 6.28 1.32
CA GLU A 51 1.40 7.27 1.69
C GLU A 51 0.68 7.86 0.48
N SER A 52 1.41 8.24 -0.56
CA SER A 52 0.81 8.77 -1.80
C SER A 52 -0.09 7.74 -2.47
N THR A 53 0.34 6.48 -2.50
CA THR A 53 -0.46 5.39 -3.07
C THR A 53 -1.73 5.16 -2.24
N ALA A 54 -1.63 5.22 -0.91
CA ALA A 54 -2.79 5.09 -0.02
C ALA A 54 -3.82 6.20 -0.25
N ARG A 55 -3.37 7.44 -0.34
CA ARG A 55 -4.26 8.58 -0.62
C ARG A 55 -5.02 8.41 -1.94
N TYR A 56 -4.31 8.02 -3.00
CA TYR A 56 -4.94 7.71 -4.27
C TYR A 56 -5.92 6.55 -4.19
N ALA A 57 -5.57 5.47 -3.48
CA ALA A 57 -6.43 4.32 -3.32
C ALA A 57 -7.79 4.72 -2.71
N VAL A 58 -7.77 5.52 -1.65
CA VAL A 58 -8.99 5.99 -0.98
C VAL A 58 -9.81 6.90 -1.91
N GLU A 59 -9.15 7.83 -2.60
CA GLU A 59 -9.83 8.72 -3.56
C GLU A 59 -10.47 7.95 -4.73
N LEU A 60 -9.86 6.84 -5.13
CA LEU A 60 -10.40 5.97 -6.18
C LEU A 60 -11.46 4.97 -5.69
N GLY A 61 -11.77 4.99 -4.39
CA GLY A 61 -12.84 4.19 -3.81
C GLY A 61 -12.43 2.84 -3.22
N TYR A 62 -11.12 2.56 -3.10
CA TYR A 62 -10.65 1.32 -2.48
C TYR A 62 -10.73 1.38 -0.96
N HIS A 63 -11.13 0.28 -0.35
CA HIS A 63 -10.90 0.07 1.06
C HIS A 63 -9.40 -0.19 1.27
N THR A 64 -8.73 0.61 2.09
CA THR A 64 -7.28 0.64 2.16
C THR A 64 -6.78 0.27 3.54
N THR A 65 -5.89 -0.70 3.60
CA THR A 65 -5.21 -1.15 4.82
C THR A 65 -3.71 -0.89 4.72
N MET A 66 -3.16 -0.28 5.77
CA MET A 66 -1.73 -0.04 5.91
C MET A 66 -1.13 -1.06 6.87
N VAL A 67 0.01 -1.66 6.49
CA VAL A 67 0.69 -2.65 7.33
C VAL A 67 1.95 -2.03 7.91
N THR A 68 1.92 -1.71 9.20
CA THR A 68 2.90 -0.85 9.87
C THR A 68 4.30 -1.43 9.99
N ASP A 69 4.41 -2.74 10.10
CA ASP A 69 5.69 -3.46 10.19
C ASP A 69 6.16 -4.04 8.85
N ALA A 70 5.46 -3.72 7.77
CA ALA A 70 5.82 -4.10 6.42
C ALA A 70 6.09 -2.86 5.52
N VAL A 71 6.32 -1.71 6.12
CA VAL A 71 6.73 -0.47 5.44
C VAL A 71 8.08 -0.01 5.97
N GLY A 72 8.82 0.72 5.15
CA GLY A 72 10.14 1.24 5.51
C GLY A 72 10.29 2.73 5.24
N ALA A 73 11.13 3.41 6.01
CA ALA A 73 11.52 4.80 5.82
C ALA A 73 13.03 4.96 6.04
N PHE A 74 13.56 6.16 5.78
CA PHE A 74 14.99 6.40 5.97
C PHE A 74 15.41 6.50 7.43
N ASN A 75 14.47 6.87 8.29
CA ASN A 75 14.72 7.00 9.73
C ASN A 75 13.43 6.82 10.52
N MET A 76 13.57 6.68 11.84
CA MET A 76 12.41 6.45 12.72
C MET A 76 11.48 7.65 12.84
N ARG A 77 11.99 8.86 12.68
CA ARG A 77 11.17 10.07 12.71
C ARG A 77 10.16 10.08 11.56
N GLU A 78 10.62 9.81 10.36
CA GLU A 78 9.76 9.70 9.17
C GLU A 78 8.78 8.52 9.30
N MET A 79 9.28 7.39 9.78
CA MET A 79 8.49 6.19 9.99
C MET A 79 7.32 6.45 10.95
N ASN A 80 7.64 7.02 12.12
CA ASN A 80 6.64 7.30 13.15
C ASN A 80 5.64 8.36 12.70
N ALA A 81 6.08 9.39 12.00
CA ALA A 81 5.19 10.40 11.44
C ALA A 81 4.15 9.79 10.50
N ALA A 82 4.58 8.91 9.60
CA ALA A 82 3.68 8.21 8.70
C ALA A 82 2.67 7.33 9.47
N ILE A 83 3.18 6.45 10.32
CA ILE A 83 2.35 5.43 10.99
C ILE A 83 1.41 6.05 12.04
N GLU A 84 1.91 6.99 12.85
CA GLU A 84 1.17 7.51 14.00
C GLU A 84 0.26 8.69 13.63
N ILE A 85 0.66 9.49 12.65
CA ILE A 85 -0.06 10.73 12.30
C ILE A 85 -0.87 10.57 11.03
N ASP A 86 -0.24 10.11 9.94
CA ASP A 86 -0.86 10.16 8.61
C ASP A 86 -1.73 8.94 8.32
N TYR A 87 -1.25 7.73 8.55
CA TYR A 87 -1.97 6.51 8.19
C TYR A 87 -3.37 6.41 8.80
N PRO A 88 -3.58 6.78 10.09
CA PRO A 88 -4.94 6.75 10.67
C PRO A 88 -5.92 7.69 9.99
N VAL A 89 -5.44 8.75 9.34
CA VAL A 89 -6.27 9.76 8.67
C VAL A 89 -6.55 9.38 7.21
N ILE A 90 -5.60 8.71 6.56
CA ILE A 90 -5.64 8.47 5.10
C ILE A 90 -6.02 7.05 4.72
N SER A 91 -6.31 6.18 5.69
CA SER A 91 -6.66 4.79 5.41
C SER A 91 -7.80 4.32 6.30
N HIS A 92 -8.35 3.15 5.97
CA HIS A 92 -9.45 2.55 6.73
C HIS A 92 -8.94 1.70 7.90
N ASN A 93 -7.82 1.02 7.69
CA ASN A 93 -7.20 0.19 8.71
C ASN A 93 -5.70 0.42 8.77
N VAL A 94 -5.16 0.41 10.00
CA VAL A 94 -3.72 0.47 10.28
C VAL A 94 -3.41 -0.73 11.16
N LEU A 95 -2.75 -1.73 10.63
CA LEU A 95 -2.54 -3.02 11.26
C LEU A 95 -1.08 -3.45 11.19
N THR A 96 -0.66 -4.30 12.11
CA THR A 96 0.57 -5.06 11.94
C THR A 96 0.34 -6.24 10.98
N THR A 97 1.41 -6.83 10.47
CA THR A 97 1.32 -8.05 9.64
C THR A 97 0.55 -9.15 10.37
N ARG A 98 0.81 -9.32 11.66
CA ARG A 98 0.13 -10.33 12.48
C ARG A 98 -1.38 -10.06 12.55
N GLU A 99 -1.78 -8.85 12.86
CA GLU A 99 -3.18 -8.45 12.94
C GLU A 99 -3.88 -8.61 11.59
N PHE A 100 -3.20 -8.25 10.51
CA PHE A 100 -3.73 -8.44 9.16
C PHE A 100 -3.96 -9.91 8.83
N ILE A 101 -2.97 -10.76 9.09
CA ILE A 101 -3.09 -12.21 8.84
C ILE A 101 -4.24 -12.81 9.65
N GLU A 102 -4.40 -12.42 10.91
CA GLU A 102 -5.53 -12.87 11.73
C GLU A 102 -6.88 -12.41 11.17
N ALA A 103 -6.93 -11.19 10.62
CA ALA A 103 -8.17 -10.62 10.07
C ALA A 103 -8.66 -11.32 8.79
N ILE A 104 -7.75 -11.92 8.01
CA ILE A 104 -8.10 -12.60 6.73
C ILE A 104 -8.27 -14.11 6.88
N LYS A 105 -8.12 -14.65 8.04
CA LYS A 105 -8.33 -16.09 8.30
C LYS A 105 -9.81 -16.48 8.26
#